data_a063fbe49576586ca97473ae053bb48e
#
_entry.id   a063fbe49576586ca97473ae053bb48e
#
_cell.length_a   1.000
_cell.length_b   1.000
_cell.length_c   1.000
_cell.angle_alpha   90.00
_cell.angle_beta   90.00
_cell.angle_gamma   90.00
#
_symmetry.space_group_name_H-M   'P 1'
#
loop_
_entity.id
_entity.type
_entity.pdbx_description
1 polymer ?
#
loop_
_entity_poly.entity_id
_entity_poly.type
_entity_poly.pdbx_seq_one_letter_code
_entity_poly.pdbx_strand_id
1 'polypeptide(L)'
;MSTPVNSVHQLAVAEAAHATQNTTDSKDKKPTVLESHGYFLGKTIGTGSYATVRMAHSERHEGNVAIKIVSKFSAPADYLKKFLPREIEVVKGLRHMNLIRFLQAIETTHRVYIIMEYAENGSLLDIIRKDQSIDEMRSRKWFRQLVSAIEYCHDRGVVHRDIKCENMLMDIGWNIKLSDFGFARGHMKPKNGQPILSETFCGSYAYASPEILRGIPYQPQFADIWSMGVVLFAMVFGRLPFDDSNYKELIKQVSSKVVFPKEPKVHSNCKSLINKILAPLKSRIRISGIKQDQWFSFEENQASTSRERRSITSESDVESRRLSVDPDTLIPPNLITKDEFEARARPRGARRDSGEEEQPVKTENAFESDSEHDEKFPVSKTRKPGTKKDS
;
A
#
# COMPACT_ATOMS: atom_id res chain seq x y z
N MET A 1 -70.96 1.62 -13.52
CA MET A 1 -69.65 1.06 -13.80
C MET A 1 -68.66 2.20 -13.71
N SER A 2 -68.06 2.40 -12.55
CA SER A 2 -67.19 3.54 -12.26
C SER A 2 -65.94 2.95 -11.59
N THR A 3 -64.83 3.06 -12.26
CA THR A 3 -63.52 2.68 -11.77
C THR A 3 -62.93 3.77 -10.85
N PRO A 4 -62.30 3.44 -9.72
CA PRO A 4 -61.63 4.42 -8.89
C PRO A 4 -60.16 4.55 -9.31
N VAL A 5 -59.82 5.76 -9.75
CA VAL A 5 -58.41 6.20 -9.86
C VAL A 5 -58.21 7.14 -8.67
N ASN A 6 -57.51 6.72 -7.64
CA ASN A 6 -56.86 7.61 -6.63
C ASN A 6 -56.26 6.77 -5.48
N SER A 7 -55.08 6.21 -5.65
CA SER A 7 -54.30 5.72 -4.50
C SER A 7 -52.76 5.88 -4.61
N VAL A 8 -52.25 6.50 -5.66
CA VAL A 8 -50.83 6.66 -5.86
C VAL A 8 -50.33 8.04 -5.40
N HIS A 9 -51.25 9.02 -5.23
CA HIS A 9 -50.86 10.39 -4.86
C HIS A 9 -50.81 10.65 -3.34
N GLN A 10 -51.35 9.74 -2.52
CA GLN A 10 -51.31 9.93 -1.06
C GLN A 10 -50.06 9.32 -0.37
N LEU A 11 -49.30 8.43 -1.01
CA LEU A 11 -48.08 7.86 -0.46
C LEU A 11 -46.85 8.76 -0.66
N ALA A 12 -46.84 9.58 -1.71
CA ALA A 12 -45.74 10.51 -1.97
C ALA A 12 -45.74 11.76 -1.06
N VAL A 13 -46.86 12.12 -0.47
CA VAL A 13 -46.99 13.27 0.45
C VAL A 13 -46.64 12.91 1.89
N ALA A 14 -46.74 11.62 2.27
CA ALA A 14 -46.38 11.16 3.61
C ALA A 14 -44.87 10.98 3.81
N GLU A 15 -44.10 10.64 2.77
CA GLU A 15 -42.64 10.57 2.84
C GLU A 15 -41.97 11.94 2.84
N ALA A 16 -42.57 12.94 2.22
CA ALA A 16 -42.04 14.34 2.25
C ALA A 16 -42.27 15.03 3.61
N ALA A 17 -43.25 14.58 4.41
CA ALA A 17 -43.55 15.17 5.73
C ALA A 17 -42.66 14.60 6.87
N HIS A 18 -42.00 13.44 6.68
CA HIS A 18 -41.07 12.89 7.67
C HIS A 18 -39.62 13.37 7.50
N ALA A 19 -39.28 14.01 6.37
CA ALA A 19 -37.95 14.56 6.14
C ALA A 19 -37.74 15.97 6.73
N THR A 20 -38.77 16.61 7.28
CA THR A 20 -38.71 18.02 7.71
C THR A 20 -38.74 18.22 9.25
N GLN A 21 -38.64 17.16 10.05
CA GLN A 21 -38.72 17.29 11.53
C GLN A 21 -37.42 16.95 12.29
N ASN A 22 -36.26 16.88 11.64
CA ASN A 22 -34.98 16.64 12.32
C ASN A 22 -33.98 17.80 12.20
N THR A 23 -34.42 19.06 12.13
CA THR A 23 -33.56 20.23 12.00
C THR A 23 -33.61 21.20 13.20
N THR A 24 -33.98 20.76 14.39
CA THR A 24 -34.06 21.69 15.54
C THR A 24 -33.36 21.21 16.81
N ASP A 25 -32.18 20.54 16.69
CA ASP A 25 -31.40 20.20 17.89
C ASP A 25 -29.86 20.29 17.69
N SER A 26 -29.38 21.22 16.86
CA SER A 26 -27.95 21.37 16.58
C SER A 26 -27.30 22.68 17.03
N LYS A 27 -27.97 23.51 17.85
CA LYS A 27 -27.46 24.86 18.15
C LYS A 27 -26.45 24.96 19.30
N ASP A 28 -26.17 23.89 20.08
CA ASP A 28 -25.24 23.96 21.23
C ASP A 28 -24.11 22.93 21.22
N LYS A 29 -23.91 22.20 20.13
CA LYS A 29 -22.81 21.23 20.09
C LYS A 29 -21.50 21.94 19.73
N LYS A 30 -20.59 22.05 20.71
CA LYS A 30 -19.23 22.57 20.45
C LYS A 30 -18.61 21.83 19.26
N PRO A 31 -18.02 22.57 18.30
CA PRO A 31 -17.38 21.95 17.14
C PRO A 31 -16.29 20.95 17.59
N THR A 32 -16.21 19.83 16.91
CA THR A 32 -15.12 18.88 17.12
C THR A 32 -13.79 19.50 16.72
N VAL A 33 -12.67 18.92 17.19
CA VAL A 33 -11.33 19.41 16.80
C VAL A 33 -11.14 19.43 15.29
N LEU A 34 -11.69 18.48 14.57
CA LEU A 34 -11.61 18.46 13.10
C LEU A 34 -12.45 19.59 12.48
N GLU A 35 -13.68 19.77 12.91
CA GLU A 35 -14.57 20.86 12.45
C GLU A 35 -13.96 22.23 12.72
N SER A 36 -13.32 22.43 13.89
CA SER A 36 -12.62 23.70 14.17
C SER A 36 -11.40 23.96 13.28
N HIS A 37 -10.91 22.94 12.57
CA HIS A 37 -9.87 23.05 11.54
C HIS A 37 -10.41 23.01 10.12
N GLY A 38 -11.75 23.07 9.91
CA GLY A 38 -12.41 23.05 8.62
C GLY A 38 -12.47 21.67 7.94
N TYR A 39 -12.50 20.58 8.74
CA TYR A 39 -12.63 19.20 8.24
C TYR A 39 -13.92 18.55 8.72
N PHE A 40 -14.80 18.18 7.79
CA PHE A 40 -16.09 17.55 8.08
C PHE A 40 -16.05 16.07 7.68
N LEU A 41 -16.11 15.18 8.66
CA LEU A 41 -15.96 13.74 8.45
C LEU A 41 -17.14 13.15 7.67
N GLY A 42 -16.84 12.46 6.57
CA GLY A 42 -17.77 11.69 5.76
C GLY A 42 -17.68 10.17 6.04
N LYS A 43 -17.81 9.36 4.99
CA LYS A 43 -17.81 7.90 5.07
C LYS A 43 -16.45 7.32 5.44
N THR A 44 -16.47 6.14 6.08
CA THR A 44 -15.27 5.32 6.28
C THR A 44 -14.85 4.71 4.96
N ILE A 45 -13.55 4.81 4.62
CA ILE A 45 -12.95 4.31 3.39
C ILE A 45 -11.88 3.25 3.64
N GLY A 46 -11.51 3.02 4.90
CA GLY A 46 -10.57 1.97 5.29
C GLY A 46 -10.56 1.76 6.80
N THR A 47 -10.29 0.55 7.24
CA THR A 47 -10.17 0.19 8.66
C THR A 47 -8.96 -0.71 8.83
N GLY A 48 -8.08 -0.35 9.75
CA GLY A 48 -6.93 -1.14 10.18
C GLY A 48 -6.99 -1.45 11.67
N SER A 49 -6.01 -2.16 12.18
CA SER A 49 -5.99 -2.63 13.58
C SER A 49 -6.06 -1.52 14.62
N TYR A 50 -5.45 -0.36 14.37
CA TYR A 50 -5.38 0.76 15.32
C TYR A 50 -5.85 2.09 14.72
N ALA A 51 -6.23 2.09 13.45
CA ALA A 51 -6.58 3.28 12.73
C ALA A 51 -7.79 3.06 11.82
N THR A 52 -8.58 4.09 11.63
CA THR A 52 -9.66 4.13 10.65
C THR A 52 -9.38 5.27 9.68
N VAL A 53 -9.55 5.05 8.38
CA VAL A 53 -9.43 6.10 7.37
C VAL A 53 -10.83 6.53 6.95
N ARG A 54 -11.11 7.82 7.03
CA ARG A 54 -12.38 8.41 6.60
C ARG A 54 -12.15 9.46 5.52
N MET A 55 -13.03 9.51 4.57
CA MET A 55 -13.16 10.67 3.69
C MET A 55 -13.68 11.85 4.53
N ALA A 56 -13.21 13.05 4.24
CA ALA A 56 -13.74 14.26 4.84
C ALA A 56 -13.79 15.38 3.78
N HIS A 57 -14.78 16.25 3.90
CA HIS A 57 -14.77 17.53 3.16
C HIS A 57 -13.84 18.50 3.89
N SER A 58 -13.02 19.23 3.15
CA SER A 58 -12.10 20.22 3.68
C SER A 58 -12.40 21.60 3.08
N GLU A 59 -12.80 22.56 3.91
CA GLU A 59 -12.93 23.96 3.48
C GLU A 59 -11.58 24.55 3.06
N ARG A 60 -10.51 24.19 3.79
CA ARG A 60 -9.16 24.69 3.51
C ARG A 60 -8.59 24.22 2.17
N HIS A 61 -8.98 23.04 1.70
CA HIS A 61 -8.48 22.45 0.44
C HIS A 61 -9.54 22.44 -0.65
N GLU A 62 -10.70 23.05 -0.38
CA GLU A 62 -11.84 23.19 -1.33
C GLU A 62 -12.23 21.86 -1.98
N GLY A 63 -12.22 20.75 -1.19
CA GLY A 63 -12.49 19.43 -1.72
C GLY A 63 -12.38 18.30 -0.68
N ASN A 64 -12.39 17.08 -1.18
CA ASN A 64 -12.30 15.92 -0.33
C ASN A 64 -10.84 15.59 0.02
N VAL A 65 -10.66 15.18 1.27
CA VAL A 65 -9.39 14.69 1.83
C VAL A 65 -9.62 13.32 2.48
N ALA A 66 -8.56 12.55 2.66
CA ALA A 66 -8.56 11.34 3.48
C ALA A 66 -7.95 11.65 4.85
N ILE A 67 -8.59 11.19 5.92
CA ILE A 67 -8.11 11.37 7.29
C ILE A 67 -7.91 10.01 7.94
N LYS A 68 -6.63 9.64 8.18
CA LYS A 68 -6.26 8.47 8.99
C LYS A 68 -6.36 8.85 10.47
N ILE A 69 -7.27 8.21 11.19
CA ILE A 69 -7.59 8.47 12.59
C ILE A 69 -6.98 7.36 13.43
N VAL A 70 -5.92 7.65 14.15
CA VAL A 70 -5.25 6.69 15.03
C VAL A 70 -5.75 6.89 16.46
N SER A 71 -6.24 5.82 17.09
CA SER A 71 -6.65 5.84 18.50
C SER A 71 -5.44 5.61 19.41
N LYS A 72 -5.16 6.57 20.31
CA LYS A 72 -4.08 6.43 21.29
C LYS A 72 -4.36 5.40 22.38
N PHE A 73 -5.63 5.00 22.55
CA PHE A 73 -6.01 3.99 23.54
C PHE A 73 -5.84 2.55 23.02
N SER A 74 -6.10 2.33 21.73
CA SER A 74 -6.04 1.00 21.13
C SER A 74 -4.69 0.68 20.49
N ALA A 75 -3.90 1.71 20.16
CA ALA A 75 -2.60 1.51 19.55
C ALA A 75 -1.52 1.18 20.61
N PRO A 76 -0.60 0.24 20.31
CA PRO A 76 0.53 -0.07 21.20
C PRO A 76 1.38 1.17 21.51
N ALA A 77 1.91 1.23 22.73
CA ALA A 77 2.72 2.37 23.18
C ALA A 77 3.96 2.59 22.28
N ASP A 78 4.61 1.52 21.85
CA ASP A 78 5.76 1.59 20.92
C ASP A 78 5.37 2.13 19.56
N TYR A 79 4.21 1.74 19.02
CA TYR A 79 3.70 2.31 17.79
C TYR A 79 3.53 3.82 17.91
N LEU A 80 2.91 4.31 18.98
CA LEU A 80 2.66 5.73 19.20
C LEU A 80 3.94 6.53 19.43
N LYS A 81 4.92 5.96 20.16
CA LYS A 81 6.15 6.67 20.54
C LYS A 81 7.26 6.59 19.49
N LYS A 82 7.36 5.48 18.74
CA LYS A 82 8.48 5.24 17.84
C LYS A 82 8.06 5.24 16.37
N PHE A 83 6.99 4.51 16.00
CA PHE A 83 6.66 4.28 14.59
C PHE A 83 5.83 5.41 13.98
N LEU A 84 4.77 5.84 14.64
CA LEU A 84 3.86 6.88 14.14
C LEU A 84 4.55 8.24 13.93
N PRO A 85 5.43 8.75 14.84
CA PRO A 85 6.18 9.97 14.58
C PRO A 85 7.13 9.86 13.39
N ARG A 86 7.79 8.69 13.20
CA ARG A 86 8.65 8.42 12.04
C ARG A 86 7.86 8.37 10.73
N GLU A 87 6.70 7.70 10.72
CA GLU A 87 5.78 7.69 9.57
C GLU A 87 5.44 9.12 9.16
N ILE A 88 5.02 9.95 10.10
CA ILE A 88 4.65 11.35 9.85
C ILE A 88 5.86 12.16 9.35
N GLU A 89 7.04 11.98 9.94
CA GLU A 89 8.27 12.69 9.53
C GLU A 89 8.66 12.32 8.10
N VAL A 90 8.64 11.03 7.75
CA VAL A 90 8.94 10.55 6.40
C VAL A 90 8.00 11.18 5.38
N VAL A 91 6.67 11.10 5.61
CA VAL A 91 5.69 11.58 4.62
C VAL A 91 5.68 13.10 4.48
N LYS A 92 5.99 13.86 5.54
CA LYS A 92 6.12 15.33 5.48
C LYS A 92 7.13 15.81 4.45
N GLY A 93 8.24 15.06 4.27
CA GLY A 93 9.32 15.39 3.35
C GLY A 93 9.10 14.94 1.91
N LEU A 94 8.08 14.11 1.63
CA LEU A 94 7.86 13.54 0.32
C LEU A 94 6.84 14.34 -0.49
N ARG A 95 7.23 14.70 -1.73
CA ARG A 95 6.33 15.36 -2.69
C ARG A 95 6.60 14.83 -4.09
N HIS A 96 5.73 13.98 -4.58
CA HIS A 96 5.80 13.40 -5.91
C HIS A 96 4.38 13.15 -6.45
N MET A 97 4.17 13.30 -7.75
CA MET A 97 2.84 13.18 -8.37
C MET A 97 2.20 11.79 -8.18
N ASN A 98 3.02 10.75 -7.98
CA ASN A 98 2.56 9.38 -7.78
C ASN A 98 2.70 8.90 -6.31
N LEU A 99 2.80 9.81 -5.36
CA LEU A 99 2.68 9.56 -3.92
C LEU A 99 1.46 10.29 -3.35
N ILE A 100 0.78 9.67 -2.41
CA ILE A 100 -0.27 10.34 -1.63
C ILE A 100 0.37 11.50 -0.87
N ARG A 101 -0.14 12.71 -1.10
CA ARG A 101 0.38 13.93 -0.48
C ARG A 101 -0.08 14.03 0.97
N PHE A 102 0.86 14.15 1.88
CA PHE A 102 0.59 14.57 3.26
C PHE A 102 0.20 16.05 3.28
N LEU A 103 -0.88 16.38 3.99
CA LEU A 103 -1.39 17.74 4.13
C LEU A 103 -1.12 18.31 5.51
N GLN A 104 -1.55 17.59 6.56
CA GLN A 104 -1.46 18.03 7.95
C GLN A 104 -1.50 16.84 8.92
N ALA A 105 -0.94 16.99 10.12
CA ALA A 105 -1.23 16.13 11.26
C ALA A 105 -1.78 16.98 12.42
N ILE A 106 -2.83 16.49 13.05
CA ILE A 106 -3.46 17.09 14.24
C ILE A 106 -3.42 16.06 15.35
N GLU A 107 -2.84 16.43 16.49
CA GLU A 107 -2.73 15.56 17.65
C GLU A 107 -3.61 16.07 18.78
N THR A 108 -4.35 15.16 19.41
CA THR A 108 -5.17 15.42 20.59
C THR A 108 -4.78 14.48 21.72
N THR A 109 -5.37 14.63 22.89
CA THR A 109 -5.17 13.72 24.03
C THR A 109 -5.48 12.27 23.67
N HIS A 110 -6.50 12.01 22.81
CA HIS A 110 -7.02 10.67 22.55
C HIS A 110 -6.70 10.13 21.16
N ARG A 111 -6.39 10.99 20.18
CA ARG A 111 -6.26 10.61 18.78
C ARG A 111 -5.14 11.39 18.08
N VAL A 112 -4.58 10.76 17.04
CA VAL A 112 -3.77 11.44 16.04
C VAL A 112 -4.51 11.38 14.71
N TYR A 113 -4.68 12.52 14.06
CA TYR A 113 -5.32 12.65 12.75
C TYR A 113 -4.24 12.97 11.73
N ILE A 114 -4.11 12.14 10.70
CA ILE A 114 -3.21 12.38 9.57
C ILE A 114 -4.08 12.71 8.36
N ILE A 115 -4.03 13.96 7.94
CA ILE A 115 -4.79 14.49 6.81
C ILE A 115 -3.93 14.34 5.56
N MET A 116 -4.49 13.74 4.52
CA MET A 116 -3.80 13.45 3.28
C MET A 116 -4.71 13.61 2.07
N GLU A 117 -4.12 13.65 0.90
CA GLU A 117 -4.81 13.63 -0.40
C GLU A 117 -5.79 12.43 -0.46
N TYR A 118 -6.96 12.67 -1.03
CA TYR A 118 -7.96 11.65 -1.29
C TYR A 118 -7.80 11.14 -2.72
N ALA A 119 -7.76 9.82 -2.89
CA ALA A 119 -7.75 9.15 -4.18
C ALA A 119 -9.14 8.52 -4.41
N GLU A 120 -9.82 8.95 -5.47
CA GLU A 120 -11.25 8.74 -5.65
C GLU A 120 -11.60 7.36 -6.19
N ASN A 121 -10.69 6.74 -6.97
CA ASN A 121 -10.97 5.53 -7.77
C ASN A 121 -10.52 4.23 -7.10
N GLY A 122 -10.41 4.23 -5.75
CA GLY A 122 -10.07 3.02 -4.99
C GLY A 122 -8.63 2.56 -5.18
N SER A 123 -8.36 1.28 -4.93
CA SER A 123 -7.03 0.68 -5.04
C SER A 123 -6.82 -0.08 -6.36
N LEU A 124 -5.56 -0.31 -6.71
CA LEU A 124 -5.20 -1.20 -7.82
C LEU A 124 -5.76 -2.62 -7.61
N LEU A 125 -5.82 -3.09 -6.36
CA LEU A 125 -6.40 -4.39 -6.05
C LEU A 125 -7.88 -4.45 -6.43
N ASP A 126 -8.66 -3.37 -6.14
CA ASP A 126 -10.08 -3.31 -6.49
C ASP A 126 -10.26 -3.37 -8.01
N ILE A 127 -9.38 -2.72 -8.76
CA ILE A 127 -9.40 -2.76 -10.24
C ILE A 127 -9.07 -4.16 -10.75
N ILE A 128 -8.01 -4.80 -10.20
CA ILE A 128 -7.63 -6.16 -10.60
C ILE A 128 -8.77 -7.14 -10.31
N ARG A 129 -9.45 -7.02 -9.16
CA ARG A 129 -10.61 -7.85 -8.83
C ARG A 129 -11.77 -7.68 -9.80
N LYS A 130 -12.03 -6.44 -10.23
CA LYS A 130 -13.10 -6.11 -11.16
C LYS A 130 -12.78 -6.55 -12.60
N ASP A 131 -11.59 -6.21 -13.08
CA ASP A 131 -11.18 -6.40 -14.48
C ASP A 131 -10.53 -7.78 -14.71
N GLN A 132 -10.29 -8.58 -13.65
CA GLN A 132 -9.58 -9.88 -13.64
C GLN A 132 -8.08 -9.76 -13.98
N SER A 133 -7.71 -8.93 -14.91
CA SER A 133 -6.33 -8.57 -15.27
C SER A 133 -6.31 -7.22 -15.97
N ILE A 134 -5.16 -6.57 -15.95
CA ILE A 134 -4.96 -5.27 -16.55
C ILE A 134 -4.19 -5.46 -17.88
N ASP A 135 -4.66 -4.84 -18.95
CA ASP A 135 -3.94 -4.86 -20.22
C ASP A 135 -2.53 -4.26 -20.09
N GLU A 136 -1.63 -4.64 -21.03
CA GLU A 136 -0.23 -4.24 -20.93
C GLU A 136 0.00 -2.73 -21.09
N MET A 137 -0.87 -2.00 -21.80
CA MET A 137 -0.75 -0.55 -21.96
C MET A 137 -1.00 0.17 -20.63
N ARG A 138 -2.13 -0.13 -19.95
CA ARG A 138 -2.42 0.42 -18.61
C ARG A 138 -1.38 -0.05 -17.60
N SER A 139 -1.00 -1.34 -17.63
CA SER A 139 0.01 -1.91 -16.73
C SER A 139 1.35 -1.20 -16.89
N ARG A 140 1.78 -0.92 -18.12
CA ARG A 140 3.03 -0.18 -18.40
C ARG A 140 2.95 1.27 -17.88
N LYS A 141 1.84 1.97 -18.14
CA LYS A 141 1.60 3.33 -17.61
C LYS A 141 1.75 3.34 -16.09
N TRP A 142 1.02 2.48 -15.41
CA TRP A 142 1.00 2.44 -13.95
C TRP A 142 2.31 1.94 -13.35
N PHE A 143 2.96 0.98 -13.99
CA PHE A 143 4.28 0.51 -13.55
C PHE A 143 5.35 1.59 -13.69
N ARG A 144 5.33 2.40 -14.76
CA ARG A 144 6.21 3.57 -14.91
C ARG A 144 6.01 4.58 -13.78
N GLN A 145 4.76 4.84 -13.41
CA GLN A 145 4.42 5.74 -12.30
C GLN A 145 4.92 5.20 -10.96
N LEU A 146 4.76 3.90 -10.70
CA LEU A 146 5.29 3.24 -9.51
C LEU A 146 6.81 3.33 -9.45
N VAL A 147 7.50 2.99 -10.53
CA VAL A 147 8.96 3.06 -10.62
C VAL A 147 9.46 4.49 -10.34
N SER A 148 8.80 5.51 -10.93
CA SER A 148 9.13 6.92 -10.68
C SER A 148 8.96 7.31 -9.21
N ALA A 149 7.88 6.87 -8.57
CA ALA A 149 7.62 7.14 -7.15
C ALA A 149 8.67 6.49 -6.24
N ILE A 150 9.04 5.25 -6.51
CA ILE A 150 10.03 4.50 -5.71
C ILE A 150 11.44 5.03 -5.95
N GLU A 151 11.83 5.35 -7.19
CA GLU A 151 13.09 6.03 -7.50
C GLU A 151 13.23 7.33 -6.69
N TYR A 152 12.17 8.17 -6.71
CA TYR A 152 12.12 9.41 -5.93
C TYR A 152 12.32 9.18 -4.43
N CYS A 153 11.71 8.14 -3.85
CA CYS A 153 11.89 7.79 -2.45
C CYS A 153 13.33 7.33 -2.17
N HIS A 154 13.84 6.40 -2.98
CA HIS A 154 15.18 5.83 -2.81
C HIS A 154 16.29 6.92 -2.92
N ASP A 155 16.15 7.87 -3.85
CA ASP A 155 17.06 9.02 -3.99
C ASP A 155 17.10 9.92 -2.75
N ARG A 156 16.02 9.91 -1.95
CA ARG A 156 15.93 10.62 -0.66
C ARG A 156 16.33 9.77 0.53
N GLY A 157 16.74 8.52 0.27
CA GLY A 157 17.09 7.57 1.32
C GLY A 157 15.87 7.04 2.08
N VAL A 158 14.69 7.09 1.47
CA VAL A 158 13.46 6.50 2.00
C VAL A 158 13.17 5.20 1.29
N VAL A 159 12.86 4.16 2.04
CA VAL A 159 12.39 2.85 1.55
C VAL A 159 10.98 2.62 2.04
N HIS A 160 10.12 2.05 1.19
CA HIS A 160 8.68 1.89 1.50
C HIS A 160 8.40 0.63 2.34
N ARG A 161 8.94 -0.51 1.95
CA ARG A 161 8.88 -1.82 2.61
C ARG A 161 7.49 -2.49 2.69
N ASP A 162 6.44 -1.89 2.13
CA ASP A 162 5.09 -2.49 2.04
C ASP A 162 4.41 -2.13 0.70
N ILE A 163 5.15 -2.30 -0.41
CA ILE A 163 4.60 -2.11 -1.76
C ILE A 163 3.70 -3.29 -2.08
N LYS A 164 2.40 -3.01 -2.30
CA LYS A 164 1.37 -3.99 -2.65
C LYS A 164 0.21 -3.32 -3.39
N CYS A 165 -0.64 -4.11 -4.05
CA CYS A 165 -1.74 -3.59 -4.85
C CYS A 165 -2.75 -2.78 -4.03
N GLU A 166 -2.93 -3.10 -2.75
CA GLU A 166 -3.82 -2.39 -1.81
C GLU A 166 -3.33 -0.97 -1.50
N ASN A 167 -2.01 -0.76 -1.49
CA ASN A 167 -1.39 0.52 -1.17
C ASN A 167 -1.19 1.41 -2.41
N MET A 168 -1.57 0.93 -3.59
CA MET A 168 -1.55 1.68 -4.83
C MET A 168 -2.96 2.21 -5.12
N LEU A 169 -3.24 3.45 -4.71
CA LEU A 169 -4.53 4.09 -4.91
C LEU A 169 -4.56 4.77 -6.29
N MET A 170 -5.77 5.03 -6.79
CA MET A 170 -6.00 5.69 -8.06
C MET A 170 -6.66 7.04 -7.86
N ASP A 171 -6.03 8.09 -8.40
CA ASP A 171 -6.64 9.42 -8.43
C ASP A 171 -7.76 9.51 -9.47
N ILE A 172 -8.43 10.66 -9.53
CA ILE A 172 -9.50 10.91 -10.50
C ILE A 172 -9.06 10.76 -11.96
N GLY A 173 -7.79 11.02 -12.25
CA GLY A 173 -7.17 10.86 -13.58
C GLY A 173 -6.66 9.45 -13.88
N TRP A 174 -6.97 8.45 -13.04
CA TRP A 174 -6.46 7.08 -13.15
C TRP A 174 -4.93 7.02 -13.16
N ASN A 175 -4.29 7.83 -12.28
CA ASN A 175 -2.88 7.74 -12.02
C ASN A 175 -2.64 7.10 -10.66
N ILE A 176 -1.56 6.36 -10.54
CA ILE A 176 -1.17 5.75 -9.28
C ILE A 176 -0.77 6.83 -8.26
N LYS A 177 -1.23 6.62 -7.04
CA LYS A 177 -0.84 7.32 -5.82
C LYS A 177 -0.42 6.27 -4.78
N LEU A 178 0.88 6.04 -4.63
CA LEU A 178 1.39 5.12 -3.61
C LEU A 178 1.13 5.70 -2.21
N SER A 179 0.55 4.89 -1.35
CA SER A 179 0.08 5.25 -0.01
C SER A 179 0.67 4.35 1.06
N ASP A 180 0.41 4.66 2.32
CA ASP A 180 0.73 3.88 3.52
C ASP A 180 2.25 3.66 3.74
N PHE A 181 2.87 4.68 4.30
CA PHE A 181 4.28 4.69 4.70
C PHE A 181 4.49 4.16 6.15
N GLY A 182 3.52 3.42 6.71
CA GLY A 182 3.58 2.91 8.08
C GLY A 182 4.77 1.99 8.37
N PHE A 183 5.34 1.36 7.34
CA PHE A 183 6.56 0.58 7.43
C PHE A 183 7.78 1.27 6.81
N ALA A 184 7.64 2.50 6.32
CA ALA A 184 8.73 3.19 5.66
C ALA A 184 9.88 3.52 6.63
N ARG A 185 11.11 3.53 6.10
CA ARG A 185 12.30 3.91 6.85
C ARG A 185 13.07 4.98 6.07
N GLY A 186 13.39 6.08 6.75
CA GLY A 186 14.27 7.14 6.25
C GLY A 186 15.75 6.84 6.51
N HIS A 187 16.60 7.74 6.05
CA HIS A 187 18.07 7.71 6.26
C HIS A 187 18.77 6.45 5.73
N MET A 188 18.21 5.79 4.70
CA MET A 188 18.72 4.54 4.13
C MET A 188 19.70 4.77 2.96
N LYS A 189 20.27 5.98 2.81
CA LYS A 189 21.38 6.23 1.86
C LYS A 189 22.65 5.53 2.33
N PRO A 190 23.48 5.00 1.42
CA PRO A 190 24.78 4.44 1.78
C PRO A 190 25.58 5.39 2.66
N LYS A 191 26.18 4.88 3.72
CA LYS A 191 27.04 5.62 4.63
C LYS A 191 28.48 5.17 4.41
N ASN A 192 29.40 6.09 4.11
CA ASN A 192 30.80 5.79 3.78
C ASN A 192 30.93 4.74 2.65
N GLY A 193 30.07 4.82 1.62
CA GLY A 193 30.07 3.88 0.50
C GLY A 193 29.47 2.50 0.82
N GLN A 194 29.12 2.21 2.09
CA GLN A 194 28.51 0.95 2.50
C GLN A 194 26.99 1.05 2.55
N PRO A 195 26.24 0.06 2.03
CA PRO A 195 24.80 0.03 2.12
C PRO A 195 24.34 -0.18 3.56
N ILE A 196 23.26 0.49 3.94
CA ILE A 196 22.60 0.25 5.23
C ILE A 196 21.68 -0.97 5.05
N LEU A 197 21.89 -1.99 5.89
CA LEU A 197 21.07 -3.19 5.89
C LEU A 197 19.89 -3.04 6.85
N SER A 198 18.81 -3.77 6.58
CA SER A 198 17.66 -3.97 7.46
C SER A 198 17.62 -5.45 7.86
N GLU A 199 17.31 -5.69 9.13
CA GLU A 199 17.11 -7.04 9.68
C GLU A 199 15.64 -7.26 10.07
N THR A 200 14.85 -6.16 10.05
CA THR A 200 13.46 -6.19 10.46
C THR A 200 12.58 -6.73 9.34
N PHE A 201 11.87 -7.82 9.61
CA PHE A 201 10.79 -8.28 8.77
C PHE A 201 9.56 -7.36 8.96
N CYS A 202 9.00 -6.85 7.87
CA CYS A 202 7.75 -6.09 7.85
C CYS A 202 7.10 -6.20 6.48
N GLY A 203 5.80 -5.91 6.41
CA GLY A 203 5.02 -5.98 5.18
C GLY A 203 4.36 -7.35 4.96
N SER A 204 3.82 -7.56 3.78
CA SER A 204 2.99 -8.71 3.41
C SER A 204 3.84 -9.85 2.85
N TYR A 205 3.66 -11.07 3.36
CA TYR A 205 4.44 -12.26 2.92
C TYR A 205 4.38 -12.51 1.42
N ALA A 206 3.21 -12.33 0.80
CA ALA A 206 3.02 -12.53 -0.64
C ALA A 206 3.90 -11.64 -1.52
N TYR A 207 4.33 -10.48 -1.01
CA TYR A 207 5.16 -9.50 -1.70
C TYR A 207 6.62 -9.50 -1.22
N ALA A 208 6.95 -10.33 -0.20
CA ALA A 208 8.26 -10.35 0.41
C ALA A 208 9.31 -11.06 -0.45
N SER A 209 10.51 -10.50 -0.51
CA SER A 209 11.63 -11.07 -1.24
C SER A 209 12.24 -12.29 -0.54
N PRO A 210 12.97 -13.16 -1.26
CA PRO A 210 13.59 -14.37 -0.68
C PRO A 210 14.51 -14.08 0.50
N GLU A 211 15.26 -12.99 0.47
CA GLU A 211 16.15 -12.57 1.55
C GLU A 211 15.37 -12.19 2.82
N ILE A 212 14.23 -11.51 2.68
CA ILE A 212 13.33 -11.18 3.81
C ILE A 212 12.76 -12.45 4.41
N LEU A 213 12.18 -13.33 3.57
CA LEU A 213 11.57 -14.58 4.03
C LEU A 213 12.57 -15.52 4.74
N ARG A 214 13.85 -15.42 4.43
CA ARG A 214 14.92 -16.20 5.08
C ARG A 214 15.50 -15.53 6.32
N GLY A 215 15.04 -14.33 6.69
CA GLY A 215 15.58 -13.58 7.82
C GLY A 215 17.05 -13.15 7.64
N ILE A 216 17.49 -12.94 6.41
CA ILE A 216 18.86 -12.53 6.09
C ILE A 216 18.91 -11.01 6.05
N PRO A 217 19.93 -10.34 6.67
CA PRO A 217 20.11 -8.89 6.54
C PRO A 217 20.12 -8.45 5.08
N TYR A 218 19.35 -7.44 4.73
CA TYR A 218 19.08 -7.08 3.34
C TYR A 218 19.11 -5.57 3.08
N GLN A 219 19.39 -5.19 1.84
CA GLN A 219 19.23 -3.82 1.36
C GLN A 219 17.75 -3.58 1.01
N PRO A 220 17.01 -2.75 1.75
CA PRO A 220 15.57 -2.64 1.57
C PRO A 220 15.16 -2.05 0.22
N GLN A 221 16.03 -1.30 -0.46
CA GLN A 221 15.79 -0.83 -1.84
C GLN A 221 15.57 -2.00 -2.81
N PHE A 222 16.32 -3.10 -2.65
CA PHE A 222 16.15 -4.27 -3.51
C PHE A 222 14.90 -5.07 -3.16
N ALA A 223 14.45 -5.02 -1.89
CA ALA A 223 13.18 -5.61 -1.49
C ALA A 223 11.98 -4.84 -2.09
N ASP A 224 12.02 -3.49 -2.09
CA ASP A 224 11.02 -2.68 -2.79
C ASP A 224 10.95 -3.04 -4.28
N ILE A 225 12.12 -3.22 -4.94
CA ILE A 225 12.16 -3.64 -6.36
C ILE A 225 11.48 -4.99 -6.55
N TRP A 226 11.74 -5.98 -5.69
CA TRP A 226 11.07 -7.28 -5.76
C TRP A 226 9.55 -7.12 -5.65
N SER A 227 9.06 -6.36 -4.67
CA SER A 227 7.63 -6.12 -4.47
C SER A 227 6.98 -5.44 -5.69
N MET A 228 7.70 -4.49 -6.35
CA MET A 228 7.24 -3.93 -7.64
C MET A 228 7.07 -5.01 -8.72
N GLY A 229 7.95 -6.01 -8.76
CA GLY A 229 7.83 -7.14 -9.68
C GLY A 229 6.60 -8.00 -9.41
N VAL A 230 6.28 -8.23 -8.13
CA VAL A 230 5.04 -8.92 -7.73
C VAL A 230 3.81 -8.12 -8.17
N VAL A 231 3.82 -6.80 -7.99
CA VAL A 231 2.74 -5.91 -8.44
C VAL A 231 2.58 -5.96 -9.96
N LEU A 232 3.69 -5.91 -10.73
CA LEU A 232 3.62 -6.00 -12.20
C LEU A 232 3.02 -7.34 -12.64
N PHE A 233 3.45 -8.45 -12.02
CA PHE A 233 2.86 -9.75 -12.29
C PHE A 233 1.35 -9.77 -11.98
N ALA A 234 0.95 -9.22 -10.81
CA ALA A 234 -0.45 -9.17 -10.41
C ALA A 234 -1.31 -8.33 -11.37
N MET A 235 -0.80 -7.21 -11.88
CA MET A 235 -1.50 -6.42 -12.90
C MET A 235 -1.80 -7.24 -14.16
N VAL A 236 -0.76 -7.84 -14.75
CA VAL A 236 -0.91 -8.47 -16.08
C VAL A 236 -1.53 -9.87 -16.04
N PHE A 237 -1.47 -10.58 -14.90
CA PHE A 237 -2.01 -11.93 -14.76
C PHE A 237 -3.24 -12.04 -13.86
N GLY A 238 -3.64 -10.95 -13.16
CA GLY A 238 -4.80 -10.93 -12.27
C GLY A 238 -4.64 -11.75 -10.99
N ARG A 239 -3.43 -12.22 -10.69
CA ARG A 239 -3.12 -13.05 -9.51
C ARG A 239 -1.67 -12.89 -9.07
N LEU A 240 -1.37 -13.28 -7.86
CA LEU A 240 -0.02 -13.26 -7.33
C LEU A 240 0.86 -14.34 -7.95
N PRO A 241 2.19 -14.13 -8.09
CA PRO A 241 3.11 -15.11 -8.63
C PRO A 241 3.37 -16.28 -7.68
N PHE A 242 3.18 -16.08 -6.37
CA PHE A 242 3.52 -17.03 -5.32
C PHE A 242 2.33 -17.21 -4.38
N ASP A 243 2.14 -18.43 -3.88
CA ASP A 243 1.12 -18.77 -2.87
C ASP A 243 1.72 -18.65 -1.47
N ASP A 244 1.18 -17.74 -0.65
CA ASP A 244 1.61 -17.49 0.72
C ASP A 244 0.82 -18.28 1.77
N SER A 245 -0.05 -19.20 1.35
CA SER A 245 -0.85 -20.06 2.26
C SER A 245 0.03 -20.98 3.12
N ASN A 246 1.19 -21.35 2.63
CA ASN A 246 2.17 -22.16 3.34
C ASN A 246 3.56 -21.53 3.24
N TYR A 247 4.13 -21.14 4.38
CA TYR A 247 5.41 -20.45 4.43
C TYR A 247 6.59 -21.27 3.85
N LYS A 248 6.63 -22.58 4.09
CA LYS A 248 7.71 -23.43 3.56
C LYS A 248 7.65 -23.54 2.03
N GLU A 249 6.44 -23.67 1.50
CA GLU A 249 6.23 -23.70 0.05
C GLU A 249 6.49 -22.35 -0.58
N LEU A 250 6.10 -21.25 0.07
CA LEU A 250 6.42 -19.89 -0.38
C LEU A 250 7.94 -19.71 -0.54
N ILE A 251 8.76 -20.11 0.45
CA ILE A 251 10.22 -20.02 0.35
C ILE A 251 10.77 -20.82 -0.84
N LYS A 252 10.20 -21.98 -1.15
CA LYS A 252 10.60 -22.76 -2.33
C LYS A 252 10.22 -22.04 -3.62
N GLN A 253 8.99 -21.52 -3.70
CA GLN A 253 8.49 -20.82 -4.89
C GLN A 253 9.32 -19.59 -5.21
N VAL A 254 9.56 -18.69 -4.23
CA VAL A 254 10.36 -17.46 -4.43
C VAL A 254 11.84 -17.75 -4.74
N SER A 255 12.31 -18.97 -4.47
CA SER A 255 13.69 -19.41 -4.76
C SER A 255 13.81 -20.05 -6.14
N SER A 256 12.70 -20.32 -6.80
CA SER A 256 12.61 -20.98 -8.09
C SER A 256 12.32 -19.95 -9.20
N LYS A 257 12.35 -20.40 -10.45
CA LYS A 257 11.92 -19.57 -11.59
C LYS A 257 10.42 -19.30 -11.49
N VAL A 258 10.03 -18.07 -11.85
CA VAL A 258 8.61 -17.66 -11.90
C VAL A 258 7.86 -18.52 -12.92
N VAL A 259 6.72 -19.06 -12.50
CA VAL A 259 5.83 -19.82 -13.36
C VAL A 259 4.75 -18.87 -13.90
N PHE A 260 4.70 -18.74 -15.24
CA PHE A 260 3.72 -17.89 -15.88
C PHE A 260 2.47 -18.68 -16.29
N PRO A 261 1.27 -18.14 -16.05
CA PRO A 261 0.03 -18.70 -16.55
C PRO A 261 0.01 -18.73 -18.09
N LYS A 262 -0.77 -19.66 -18.66
CA LYS A 262 -1.04 -19.69 -20.10
C LYS A 262 -1.91 -18.52 -20.53
N GLU A 263 -2.89 -18.16 -19.70
CA GLU A 263 -3.81 -17.02 -19.90
C GLU A 263 -3.79 -16.11 -18.66
N PRO A 264 -3.97 -14.79 -18.85
CA PRO A 264 -4.06 -14.09 -20.16
C PRO A 264 -2.74 -14.14 -20.93
N LYS A 265 -2.80 -13.96 -22.26
CA LYS A 265 -1.59 -13.87 -23.10
C LYS A 265 -0.87 -12.57 -22.83
N VAL A 266 0.33 -12.65 -22.27
CA VAL A 266 1.22 -11.51 -21.96
C VAL A 266 2.46 -11.61 -22.83
N HIS A 267 2.91 -10.48 -23.35
CA HIS A 267 4.07 -10.40 -24.26
C HIS A 267 5.35 -10.93 -23.59
N SER A 268 6.22 -11.55 -24.39
CA SER A 268 7.48 -12.15 -23.90
C SER A 268 8.40 -11.14 -23.23
N ASN A 269 8.42 -9.89 -23.70
CA ASN A 269 9.23 -8.82 -23.10
C ASN A 269 8.75 -8.45 -21.67
N CYS A 270 7.42 -8.44 -21.43
CA CYS A 270 6.89 -8.25 -20.08
C CYS A 270 7.32 -9.38 -19.13
N LYS A 271 7.16 -10.63 -19.56
CA LYS A 271 7.61 -11.81 -18.81
C LYS A 271 9.12 -11.76 -18.54
N SER A 272 9.91 -11.31 -19.54
CA SER A 272 11.36 -11.13 -19.39
C SER A 272 11.70 -10.11 -18.30
N LEU A 273 11.02 -8.95 -18.28
CA LEU A 273 11.23 -7.93 -17.26
C LEU A 273 10.84 -8.46 -15.85
N ILE A 274 9.69 -9.12 -15.73
CA ILE A 274 9.27 -9.77 -14.47
C ILE A 274 10.34 -10.73 -13.96
N ASN A 275 10.90 -11.60 -14.84
CA ASN A 275 11.98 -12.50 -14.45
C ASN A 275 13.26 -11.79 -14.00
N LYS A 276 13.60 -10.64 -14.58
CA LYS A 276 14.75 -9.83 -14.17
C LYS A 276 14.54 -9.17 -12.81
N ILE A 277 13.29 -8.80 -12.48
CA ILE A 277 12.92 -8.19 -11.21
C ILE A 277 12.80 -9.28 -10.12
N LEU A 278 12.08 -10.36 -10.38
CA LEU A 278 11.90 -11.50 -9.48
C LEU A 278 13.07 -12.49 -9.58
N ALA A 279 14.28 -11.95 -9.54
CA ALA A 279 15.52 -12.69 -9.60
C ALA A 279 16.22 -12.72 -8.21
N PRO A 280 17.12 -13.69 -7.96
CA PRO A 280 17.96 -13.67 -6.77
C PRO A 280 18.69 -12.33 -6.60
N LEU A 281 18.92 -11.91 -5.35
CA LEU A 281 19.47 -10.58 -5.01
C LEU A 281 20.71 -10.20 -5.83
N LYS A 282 21.62 -11.16 -6.09
CA LYS A 282 22.86 -10.89 -6.86
C LYS A 282 22.61 -10.53 -8.32
N SER A 283 21.53 -11.01 -8.93
CA SER A 283 21.18 -10.80 -10.35
C SER A 283 19.95 -9.92 -10.54
N ARG A 284 19.30 -9.48 -9.44
CA ARG A 284 18.11 -8.62 -9.52
C ARG A 284 18.43 -7.30 -10.19
N ILE A 285 17.62 -6.95 -11.19
CA ILE A 285 17.75 -5.68 -11.92
C ILE A 285 17.54 -4.49 -10.97
N ARG A 286 18.26 -3.41 -11.23
CA ARG A 286 18.11 -2.13 -10.52
C ARG A 286 17.10 -1.23 -11.25
N ILE A 287 16.64 -0.15 -10.60
CA ILE A 287 15.70 0.80 -11.21
C ILE A 287 16.23 1.35 -12.54
N SER A 288 17.51 1.70 -12.63
CA SER A 288 18.12 2.15 -13.89
C SER A 288 18.00 1.12 -15.01
N GLY A 289 18.19 -0.17 -14.71
CA GLY A 289 18.03 -1.24 -15.68
C GLY A 289 16.54 -1.49 -16.05
N ILE A 290 15.61 -1.33 -15.11
CA ILE A 290 14.16 -1.38 -15.38
C ILE A 290 13.79 -0.30 -16.39
N LYS A 291 14.27 0.93 -16.20
CA LYS A 291 13.99 2.07 -17.10
C LYS A 291 14.55 1.89 -18.51
N GLN A 292 15.63 1.10 -18.66
CA GLN A 292 16.24 0.75 -19.94
C GLN A 292 15.64 -0.50 -20.58
N ASP A 293 14.78 -1.24 -19.87
CA ASP A 293 14.17 -2.47 -20.39
C ASP A 293 13.23 -2.18 -21.56
N GLN A 294 13.27 -3.03 -22.58
CA GLN A 294 12.52 -2.87 -23.81
C GLN A 294 11.00 -2.79 -23.55
N TRP A 295 10.45 -3.58 -22.62
CA TRP A 295 9.03 -3.51 -22.31
C TRP A 295 8.66 -2.20 -21.61
N PHE A 296 9.52 -1.74 -20.71
CA PHE A 296 9.30 -0.50 -19.94
C PHE A 296 9.41 0.75 -20.83
N SER A 297 10.41 0.81 -21.72
CA SER A 297 10.69 1.97 -22.57
C SER A 297 9.81 2.03 -23.82
N PHE A 298 9.07 0.96 -24.14
CA PHE A 298 8.24 0.88 -25.35
C PHE A 298 7.22 2.03 -25.40
N GLU A 299 7.32 2.87 -26.45
CA GLU A 299 6.37 3.95 -26.75
C GLU A 299 5.39 3.48 -27.82
N GLU A 300 4.10 3.52 -27.52
CA GLU A 300 3.06 3.27 -28.51
C GLU A 300 2.94 4.51 -29.40
N ASN A 301 3.36 4.41 -30.65
CA ASN A 301 3.15 5.46 -31.64
C ASN A 301 1.63 5.73 -31.74
N GLN A 302 1.20 6.96 -31.49
CA GLN A 302 -0.21 7.41 -31.55
C GLN A 302 -0.83 7.25 -32.97
N ALA A 303 -0.06 6.78 -33.95
CA ALA A 303 -0.48 6.58 -35.33
C ALA A 303 -1.41 5.38 -35.58
N SER A 304 -1.47 4.40 -34.65
CA SER A 304 -2.34 3.22 -34.80
C SER A 304 -3.79 3.47 -34.35
N THR A 305 -4.02 4.41 -33.45
CA THR A 305 -5.36 4.71 -32.94
C THR A 305 -6.27 5.45 -33.94
N SER A 306 -5.70 6.03 -35.01
CA SER A 306 -6.49 6.69 -36.06
C SER A 306 -7.00 5.73 -37.14
N ARG A 307 -6.46 4.50 -37.25
CA ARG A 307 -6.93 3.50 -38.23
C ARG A 307 -8.04 2.61 -37.69
N GLU A 308 -8.03 2.29 -36.38
CA GLU A 308 -9.10 1.47 -35.77
C GLU A 308 -10.39 2.26 -35.55
N ARG A 309 -10.34 3.58 -35.39
CA ARG A 309 -11.56 4.42 -35.27
C ARG A 309 -12.32 4.62 -36.56
N ARG A 310 -11.79 4.22 -37.73
CA ARG A 310 -12.46 4.32 -39.03
C ARG A 310 -13.17 3.05 -39.49
N SER A 311 -13.06 1.93 -38.76
CA SER A 311 -13.70 0.66 -39.13
C SER A 311 -14.87 0.25 -38.22
N ILE A 312 -15.28 1.07 -37.23
CA ILE A 312 -16.43 0.80 -36.41
C ILE A 312 -17.48 1.89 -36.62
N THR A 313 -18.07 1.89 -37.82
CA THR A 313 -19.35 2.50 -38.10
C THR A 313 -20.21 1.54 -38.90
N SER A 314 -20.73 0.53 -38.25
CA SER A 314 -21.92 -0.19 -38.65
C SER A 314 -22.67 -0.62 -37.35
N GLU A 315 -23.78 0.05 -37.16
CA GLU A 315 -24.71 -0.15 -36.05
C GLU A 315 -25.52 -1.44 -36.20
N SER A 316 -24.96 -2.61 -36.07
CA SER A 316 -25.75 -3.85 -36.12
C SER A 316 -25.35 -5.01 -35.22
N ASP A 317 -24.30 -4.88 -34.38
CA ASP A 317 -23.82 -6.01 -33.56
C ASP A 317 -23.82 -5.78 -32.04
N VAL A 318 -24.61 -4.87 -31.49
CA VAL A 318 -24.62 -4.55 -30.03
C VAL A 318 -25.67 -5.34 -29.23
N GLU A 319 -26.52 -6.16 -29.87
CA GLU A 319 -27.69 -6.73 -29.17
C GLU A 319 -27.64 -8.23 -28.81
N SER A 320 -26.48 -8.89 -28.85
CA SER A 320 -26.42 -10.35 -28.61
C SER A 320 -25.47 -10.86 -27.54
N ARG A 321 -25.04 -10.05 -26.55
CA ARG A 321 -24.23 -10.56 -25.41
C ARG A 321 -24.66 -10.02 -24.05
N ARG A 322 -25.95 -10.16 -23.71
CA ARG A 322 -26.40 -10.15 -22.31
C ARG A 322 -26.68 -11.59 -21.89
N LEU A 323 -25.65 -12.32 -21.53
CA LEU A 323 -25.79 -13.56 -20.74
C LEU A 323 -25.38 -13.23 -19.30
N SER A 324 -26.31 -13.48 -18.42
CA SER A 324 -26.21 -13.37 -16.98
C SER A 324 -25.05 -14.19 -16.43
N VAL A 325 -24.05 -13.50 -15.85
CA VAL A 325 -23.00 -14.14 -15.05
C VAL A 325 -23.24 -13.70 -13.62
N ASP A 326 -23.40 -14.68 -12.75
CA ASP A 326 -23.60 -14.54 -11.31
C ASP A 326 -22.33 -13.90 -10.70
N PRO A 327 -22.43 -12.77 -9.92
CA PRO A 327 -21.26 -12.03 -9.44
C PRO A 327 -20.37 -12.77 -8.45
N ASP A 328 -20.85 -13.87 -7.86
CA ASP A 328 -20.16 -14.53 -6.73
C ASP A 328 -19.18 -15.67 -7.12
N THR A 329 -19.02 -15.99 -8.41
CA THR A 329 -18.27 -17.18 -8.82
C THR A 329 -16.89 -16.93 -9.39
N LEU A 330 -16.37 -15.67 -9.43
CA LEU A 330 -15.14 -15.33 -10.16
C LEU A 330 -14.06 -14.63 -9.32
N ILE A 331 -13.65 -15.24 -8.22
CA ILE A 331 -12.40 -14.87 -7.55
C ILE A 331 -11.30 -15.82 -8.03
N PRO A 332 -10.21 -15.34 -8.65
CA PRO A 332 -9.08 -16.19 -9.00
C PRO A 332 -8.52 -16.86 -7.76
N PRO A 333 -8.13 -18.14 -7.79
CA PRO A 333 -7.77 -18.93 -6.61
C PRO A 333 -6.59 -18.39 -5.78
N ASN A 334 -5.85 -17.40 -6.27
CA ASN A 334 -4.69 -16.81 -5.58
C ASN A 334 -4.83 -15.31 -5.29
N LEU A 335 -6.00 -14.72 -5.50
CA LEU A 335 -6.29 -13.36 -5.04
C LEU A 335 -6.99 -13.45 -3.69
N ILE A 336 -6.24 -13.24 -2.63
CA ILE A 336 -6.74 -13.30 -1.26
C ILE A 336 -7.57 -12.06 -0.99
N THR A 337 -8.77 -12.22 -0.44
CA THR A 337 -9.57 -11.10 0.05
C THR A 337 -8.87 -10.42 1.23
N LYS A 338 -9.17 -9.14 1.47
CA LYS A 338 -8.59 -8.40 2.60
C LYS A 338 -8.86 -9.13 3.93
N ASP A 339 -10.05 -9.69 4.10
CA ASP A 339 -10.47 -10.40 5.30
C ASP A 339 -9.75 -11.76 5.44
N GLU A 340 -9.52 -12.47 4.35
CA GLU A 340 -8.72 -13.71 4.34
C GLU A 340 -7.25 -13.44 4.63
N PHE A 341 -6.72 -12.30 4.17
CA PHE A 341 -5.37 -11.87 4.46
C PHE A 341 -5.20 -11.53 5.95
N GLU A 342 -6.13 -10.75 6.53
CA GLU A 342 -6.11 -10.41 7.96
C GLU A 342 -6.33 -11.64 8.85
N ALA A 343 -7.16 -12.60 8.43
CA ALA A 343 -7.36 -13.87 9.13
C ALA A 343 -6.11 -14.77 9.12
N ARG A 344 -5.33 -14.75 8.03
CA ARG A 344 -4.09 -15.54 7.88
C ARG A 344 -2.87 -14.89 8.55
N ALA A 345 -2.87 -13.57 8.70
CA ALA A 345 -1.81 -12.83 9.40
C ALA A 345 -1.85 -13.00 10.92
N ARG A 346 -2.91 -13.58 11.51
CA ARG A 346 -2.95 -13.92 12.93
C ARG A 346 -2.11 -15.18 13.17
N PRO A 347 -1.17 -15.18 14.13
CA PRO A 347 -0.47 -16.41 14.51
C PRO A 347 -1.50 -17.44 14.97
N ARG A 348 -1.56 -18.59 14.32
CA ARG A 348 -2.38 -19.71 14.76
C ARG A 348 -1.89 -20.13 16.14
N GLY A 349 -2.69 -19.89 17.16
CA GLY A 349 -2.48 -20.45 18.48
C GLY A 349 -2.33 -21.97 18.37
N ALA A 350 -1.33 -22.50 19.02
CA ALA A 350 -1.07 -23.92 19.10
C ALA A 350 -2.35 -24.68 19.47
N ARG A 351 -2.61 -25.78 18.77
CA ARG A 351 -3.64 -26.73 19.16
C ARG A 351 -3.40 -27.11 20.62
N ARG A 352 -4.40 -26.91 21.45
CA ARG A 352 -4.40 -27.44 22.80
C ARG A 352 -4.43 -28.96 22.69
N ASP A 353 -3.32 -29.57 23.00
CA ASP A 353 -3.31 -30.97 23.37
C ASP A 353 -3.66 -31.06 24.86
N SER A 354 -4.54 -31.94 25.20
CA SER A 354 -5.11 -32.10 26.52
C SER A 354 -4.08 -32.70 27.50
N GLY A 355 -3.81 -31.95 28.58
CA GLY A 355 -3.27 -32.54 29.83
C GLY A 355 -1.81 -32.20 30.10
N GLU A 356 -1.61 -31.11 30.82
CA GLU A 356 -0.73 -30.97 31.99
C GLU A 356 -0.62 -29.47 32.33
N GLU A 357 -0.80 -29.15 33.62
CA GLU A 357 -0.69 -27.82 34.17
C GLU A 357 0.76 -27.34 34.14
N GLU A 358 1.12 -26.43 33.26
CA GLU A 358 2.34 -25.63 33.40
C GLU A 358 2.00 -24.13 33.36
N GLN A 359 2.67 -23.38 34.26
CA GLN A 359 2.50 -21.97 34.55
C GLN A 359 2.73 -21.08 33.31
N PRO A 360 2.16 -19.89 33.22
CA PRO A 360 2.22 -19.06 32.01
C PRO A 360 3.62 -18.53 31.77
N VAL A 361 4.27 -19.03 30.74
CA VAL A 361 5.48 -18.44 30.17
C VAL A 361 5.06 -17.16 29.44
N LYS A 362 5.60 -16.03 29.90
CA LYS A 362 5.47 -14.74 29.21
C LYS A 362 6.04 -14.86 27.81
N THR A 363 5.21 -14.87 26.78
CA THR A 363 5.64 -14.70 25.41
C THR A 363 6.04 -13.24 25.22
N GLU A 364 7.34 -12.98 25.26
CA GLU A 364 7.92 -11.72 24.81
C GLU A 364 7.70 -11.59 23.31
N ASN A 365 6.92 -10.57 22.93
CA ASN A 365 6.80 -10.15 21.53
C ASN A 365 8.19 -9.70 21.06
N ALA A 366 8.77 -10.42 20.12
CA ALA A 366 10.02 -10.05 19.47
C ALA A 366 9.83 -8.84 18.56
N PHE A 367 9.72 -7.66 19.16
CA PHE A 367 10.07 -6.38 18.59
C PHE A 367 11.32 -5.90 19.33
N GLU A 368 12.45 -6.52 19.02
CA GLU A 368 13.73 -6.02 19.51
C GLU A 368 14.01 -4.65 18.92
N SER A 369 14.20 -3.72 19.84
CA SER A 369 14.63 -2.35 19.61
C SER A 369 16.10 -2.33 19.20
N ASP A 370 16.43 -1.69 18.07
CA ASP A 370 17.76 -1.19 17.82
C ASP A 370 18.11 -0.14 18.90
N SER A 371 18.69 -0.59 20.02
CA SER A 371 19.33 0.30 20.99
C SER A 371 20.69 0.66 20.41
N GLU A 372 20.87 1.94 20.08
CA GLU A 372 22.20 2.54 19.88
C GLU A 372 22.97 2.40 21.20
N HIS A 373 23.97 1.52 21.21
CA HIS A 373 25.04 1.55 22.21
C HIS A 373 25.93 2.75 21.91
N ASP A 374 25.81 3.80 22.72
CA ASP A 374 26.86 4.80 22.89
C ASP A 374 28.05 4.13 23.58
N GLU A 375 28.97 3.60 22.79
CA GLU A 375 30.31 3.27 23.27
C GLU A 375 31.07 4.55 23.54
N LYS A 376 31.20 4.89 24.82
CA LYS A 376 32.15 5.89 25.33
C LYS A 376 33.57 5.35 25.08
N PHE A 377 34.25 5.89 24.10
CA PHE A 377 35.70 5.70 23.91
C PHE A 377 36.46 6.30 25.11
N PRO A 378 37.45 5.59 25.70
CA PRO A 378 38.26 6.13 26.76
C PRO A 378 39.23 7.18 26.20
N VAL A 379 39.23 8.38 26.80
CA VAL A 379 40.16 9.47 26.52
C VAL A 379 41.55 9.02 26.86
N SER A 380 42.41 8.83 25.87
CA SER A 380 43.86 8.62 26.05
C SER A 380 44.51 9.88 26.57
N LYS A 381 45.10 9.83 27.78
CA LYS A 381 45.93 10.88 28.35
C LYS A 381 47.21 11.05 27.48
N THR A 382 47.30 12.17 26.82
CA THR A 382 48.54 12.62 26.16
C THR A 382 49.64 12.91 27.19
N ARG A 383 50.75 12.16 27.13
CA ARG A 383 51.99 12.45 27.83
C ARG A 383 52.67 13.68 27.22
N LYS A 384 52.98 14.69 28.08
CA LYS A 384 53.84 15.84 27.73
C LYS A 384 55.29 15.35 27.47
N PRO A 385 56.01 15.91 26.48
CA PRO A 385 57.42 15.59 26.31
C PRO A 385 58.27 16.34 27.34
N GLY A 386 59.15 15.57 28.00
CA GLY A 386 60.13 16.11 28.92
C GLY A 386 61.27 16.81 28.19
N THR A 387 61.62 17.99 28.65
CA THR A 387 62.83 18.75 28.28
C THR A 387 64.09 18.04 28.79
N LYS A 388 65.02 17.68 27.89
CA LYS A 388 66.43 17.37 28.25
C LYS A 388 67.15 18.67 28.32
N LYS A 389 67.86 18.92 29.47
CA LYS A 389 68.95 19.87 29.61
C LYS A 389 70.25 19.12 29.36
N ASP A 390 71.07 19.77 28.60
CA ASP A 390 72.46 19.40 28.30
C ASP A 390 73.35 19.42 29.52
N SER A 391 74.27 18.48 29.57
CA SER A 391 75.67 18.64 29.95
C SER A 391 76.52 17.60 29.23
#